data_d12f49af328a3000721fde7ae75a4e3e
#
_entry.id   d12f49af328a3000721fde7ae75a4e3e
#
_cell.length_a   1.000
_cell.length_b   1.000
_cell.length_c   1.000
_cell.angle_alpha   90.00
_cell.angle_beta   90.00
_cell.angle_gamma   90.00
#
_symmetry.space_group_name_H-M   'P 1'
#
loop_
_entity.id
_entity.type
_entity.pdbx_description
1 polymer ?
#
loop_
_entity_poly.entity_id
_entity_poly.type
_entity_poly.pdbx_seq_one_letter_code
_entity_poly.pdbx_strand_id
1 'polypeptide(L)'
;MKKIEFWLHRFVFVYGLIMLSTFFMCLLFNPTSELPVVTFFGRCILLTLVSMLTLLIYTSGEELSNRAWWTRTLLHAILLEVVLLPLAHNWGFWYNTLDGLIYGTFILAAKVMWHLIDFGQSFYMAAALNEQIRKRKWEEIQLSLIHISEPTRHA
;
A
#
# COMPACT_ATOMS: atom_id res chain seq x y z
N MET A 1 -3.09 19.76 2.46
CA MET A 1 -4.22 18.84 2.58
C MET A 1 -3.95 17.48 1.93
N LYS A 2 -3.55 17.36 0.65
CA LYS A 2 -3.30 16.07 -0.04
C LYS A 2 -2.31 15.11 0.67
N LYS A 3 -1.27 15.62 1.36
CA LYS A 3 -0.31 14.75 2.08
C LYS A 3 -0.93 14.10 3.33
N ILE A 4 -1.74 14.82 4.09
CA ILE A 4 -2.40 14.29 5.30
C ILE A 4 -3.42 13.24 4.91
N GLU A 5 -4.21 13.49 3.88
CA GLU A 5 -5.20 12.56 3.34
C GLU A 5 -4.54 11.25 2.88
N PHE A 6 -3.42 11.34 2.16
CA PHE A 6 -2.62 10.18 1.75
C PHE A 6 -2.16 9.33 2.93
N TRP A 7 -1.59 9.96 3.99
CA TRP A 7 -1.13 9.25 5.17
C TRP A 7 -2.28 8.65 5.98
N LEU A 8 -3.43 9.34 6.05
CA LEU A 8 -4.63 8.85 6.73
C LEU A 8 -5.20 7.61 6.03
N HIS A 9 -5.34 7.62 4.70
CA HIS A 9 -5.79 6.45 3.95
C HIS A 9 -4.86 5.25 4.16
N ARG A 10 -3.57 5.50 4.14
CA ARG A 10 -2.56 4.46 4.36
C ARG A 10 -2.64 3.88 5.77
N PHE A 11 -2.82 4.72 6.77
CA PHE A 11 -3.04 4.28 8.16
C PHE A 11 -4.29 3.41 8.29
N VAL A 12 -5.43 3.86 7.78
CA VAL A 12 -6.70 3.10 7.84
C VAL A 12 -6.57 1.75 7.15
N PHE A 13 -5.90 1.71 6.00
CA PHE A 13 -5.69 0.47 5.26
C PHE A 13 -4.81 -0.51 6.03
N VAL A 14 -3.65 -0.08 6.54
CA VAL A 14 -2.74 -0.92 7.32
C VAL A 14 -3.41 -1.40 8.61
N TYR A 15 -4.14 -0.51 9.29
CA TYR A 15 -4.93 -0.87 10.47
C TYR A 15 -5.97 -1.94 10.14
N GLY A 16 -6.71 -1.79 9.05
CA GLY A 16 -7.68 -2.78 8.59
C GLY A 16 -7.05 -4.14 8.30
N LEU A 17 -5.87 -4.18 7.68
CA LEU A 17 -5.14 -5.42 7.43
C LEU A 17 -4.67 -6.10 8.73
N ILE A 18 -4.15 -5.34 9.69
CA ILE A 18 -3.75 -5.85 11.00
C ILE A 18 -4.96 -6.42 11.74
N MET A 19 -6.08 -5.70 11.75
CA MET A 19 -7.32 -6.15 12.36
C MET A 19 -7.83 -7.45 11.73
N LEU A 20 -7.83 -7.52 10.40
CA LEU A 20 -8.28 -8.69 9.65
C LEU A 20 -7.37 -9.91 9.93
N SER A 21 -6.05 -9.72 9.89
CA SER A 21 -5.08 -10.78 10.20
C SER A 21 -5.26 -11.29 11.62
N THR A 22 -5.41 -10.40 12.59
CA THR A 22 -5.60 -10.77 14.00
C THR A 22 -6.95 -11.45 14.22
N PHE A 23 -8.00 -11.02 13.51
CA PHE A 23 -9.30 -11.69 13.53
C PHE A 23 -9.19 -13.14 13.05
N PHE A 24 -8.52 -13.40 11.93
CA PHE A 24 -8.31 -14.76 11.43
C PHE A 24 -7.46 -15.59 12.38
N MET A 25 -6.44 -15.02 13.01
CA MET A 25 -5.66 -15.72 14.03
C MET A 25 -6.52 -16.12 15.23
N CYS A 26 -7.36 -15.21 15.75
CA CYS A 26 -8.28 -15.54 16.82
C CYS A 26 -9.27 -16.63 16.40
N LEU A 27 -9.82 -16.54 15.20
CA LEU A 27 -10.79 -17.54 14.68
C LEU A 27 -10.17 -18.93 14.56
N LEU A 28 -8.93 -19.02 14.11
CA LEU A 28 -8.25 -20.31 13.87
C LEU A 28 -7.73 -20.97 15.15
N PHE A 29 -7.19 -20.17 16.08
CA PHE A 29 -6.46 -20.70 17.23
C PHE A 29 -7.16 -20.51 18.58
N ASN A 30 -8.06 -19.54 18.70
CA ASN A 30 -8.68 -19.23 19.97
C ASN A 30 -10.09 -18.59 19.83
N PRO A 31 -11.04 -19.33 19.20
CA PRO A 31 -12.36 -18.77 18.86
C PRO A 31 -13.23 -18.38 20.08
N THR A 32 -12.89 -18.89 21.27
CA THR A 32 -13.65 -18.66 22.51
C THR A 32 -13.00 -17.66 23.46
N SER A 33 -11.87 -17.04 23.05
CA SER A 33 -11.17 -16.09 23.94
C SER A 33 -11.96 -14.79 24.11
N GLU A 34 -12.10 -14.38 25.37
CA GLU A 34 -12.57 -13.04 25.69
C GLU A 34 -11.43 -12.04 25.46
N LEU A 35 -11.59 -11.14 24.51
CA LEU A 35 -10.62 -10.11 24.23
C LEU A 35 -10.98 -8.82 24.98
N PRO A 36 -10.06 -8.24 25.77
CA PRO A 36 -10.26 -6.94 26.37
C PRO A 36 -10.24 -5.86 25.27
N VAL A 37 -11.43 -5.45 24.85
CA VAL A 37 -11.69 -4.62 23.65
C VAL A 37 -10.75 -3.42 23.54
N VAL A 38 -10.66 -2.61 24.59
CA VAL A 38 -9.84 -1.37 24.57
C VAL A 38 -8.36 -1.68 24.40
N THR A 39 -7.85 -2.67 25.13
CA THR A 39 -6.44 -3.07 25.06
C THR A 39 -6.11 -3.67 23.70
N PHE A 40 -6.99 -4.49 23.16
CA PHE A 40 -6.83 -5.13 21.86
C PHE A 40 -6.77 -4.10 20.72
N PHE A 41 -7.75 -3.22 20.62
CA PHE A 41 -7.76 -2.18 19.60
C PHE A 41 -6.58 -1.21 19.76
N GLY A 42 -6.22 -0.85 20.99
CA GLY A 42 -5.06 -0.02 21.27
C GLY A 42 -3.74 -0.65 20.78
N ARG A 43 -3.56 -1.96 21.00
CA ARG A 43 -2.40 -2.71 20.49
C ARG A 43 -2.36 -2.74 18.97
N CYS A 44 -3.49 -2.94 18.31
CA CYS A 44 -3.59 -2.87 16.85
C CYS A 44 -3.23 -1.49 16.30
N ILE A 45 -3.64 -0.41 16.97
CA ILE A 45 -3.24 0.97 16.61
C ILE A 45 -1.72 1.13 16.73
N LEU A 46 -1.11 0.65 17.82
CA LEU A 46 0.34 0.73 18.03
C LEU A 46 1.11 -0.07 16.99
N LEU A 47 0.67 -1.30 16.64
CA LEU A 47 1.26 -2.09 15.55
C LEU A 47 1.17 -1.33 14.22
N THR A 48 0.04 -0.68 13.96
CA THR A 48 -0.13 0.13 12.76
C THR A 48 0.83 1.31 12.72
N LEU A 49 0.98 2.05 13.81
CA LEU A 49 1.92 3.17 13.91
C LEU A 49 3.37 2.70 13.69
N VAL A 50 3.76 1.60 14.31
CA VAL A 50 5.09 1.00 14.10
C VAL A 50 5.28 0.58 12.64
N SER A 51 4.29 -0.06 12.02
CA SER A 51 4.33 -0.40 10.59
C SER A 51 4.46 0.83 9.70
N MET A 52 3.80 1.93 10.05
CA MET A 52 3.90 3.20 9.32
C MET A 52 5.30 3.83 9.45
N LEU A 53 5.94 3.70 10.62
CA LEU A 53 7.33 4.17 10.80
C LEU A 53 8.31 3.41 9.91
N THR A 54 8.12 2.11 9.70
CA THR A 54 8.99 1.33 8.80
C THR A 54 8.91 1.80 7.33
N LEU A 55 7.83 2.48 6.94
CA LEU A 55 7.69 3.05 5.59
C LEU A 55 8.65 4.22 5.32
N LEU A 56 9.27 4.80 6.35
CA LEU A 56 10.28 5.85 6.18
C LEU A 56 11.47 5.41 5.33
N ILE A 57 11.71 4.10 5.19
CA ILE A 57 12.74 3.53 4.29
C ILE A 57 12.52 3.93 2.82
N TYR A 58 11.26 4.23 2.44
CA TYR A 58 10.91 4.62 1.07
C TYR A 58 10.97 6.13 0.81
N THR A 59 11.29 6.96 1.80
CA THR A 59 11.26 8.43 1.69
C THR A 59 12.47 9.06 1.00
N SER A 60 13.17 8.39 0.10
CA SER A 60 14.15 9.08 -0.75
C SER A 60 13.48 9.62 -2.01
N GLY A 61 13.64 10.93 -2.26
CA GLY A 61 13.00 11.64 -3.37
C GLY A 61 13.59 11.38 -4.76
N GLU A 62 14.43 10.36 -4.94
CA GLU A 62 15.02 10.01 -6.23
C GLU A 62 14.27 8.86 -6.89
N GLU A 63 14.16 8.90 -8.22
CA GLU A 63 13.67 7.78 -9.01
C GLU A 63 14.58 6.56 -8.79
N LEU A 64 14.00 5.53 -8.20
CA LEU A 64 14.71 4.31 -7.84
C LEU A 64 14.88 3.41 -9.07
N SER A 65 16.10 2.94 -9.31
CA SER A 65 16.31 1.83 -10.25
C SER A 65 15.55 0.59 -9.78
N ASN A 66 15.13 -0.29 -10.70
CA ASN A 66 14.40 -1.51 -10.37
C ASN A 66 15.10 -2.35 -9.30
N ARG A 67 16.44 -2.42 -9.32
CA ARG A 67 17.24 -3.15 -8.34
C ARG A 67 17.13 -2.51 -6.95
N ALA A 68 17.25 -1.19 -6.86
CA ALA A 68 17.13 -0.45 -5.59
C ALA A 68 15.73 -0.57 -5.01
N TRP A 69 14.69 -0.56 -5.84
CA TRP A 69 13.31 -0.76 -5.43
C TRP A 69 13.10 -2.15 -4.80
N TRP A 70 13.55 -3.22 -5.46
CA TRP A 70 13.46 -4.58 -4.92
C TRP A 70 14.22 -4.76 -3.61
N THR A 71 15.44 -4.20 -3.53
CA THR A 71 16.24 -4.27 -2.30
C THR A 71 15.55 -3.59 -1.13
N ARG A 72 14.96 -2.41 -1.34
CA ARG A 72 14.21 -1.68 -0.30
C ARG A 72 12.93 -2.43 0.10
N THR A 73 12.24 -3.02 -0.86
CA THR A 73 11.03 -3.82 -0.60
C THR A 73 11.35 -5.03 0.26
N LEU A 74 12.44 -5.75 -0.04
CA LEU A 74 12.89 -6.88 0.74
C LEU A 74 13.33 -6.45 2.15
N LEU A 75 14.13 -5.40 2.25
CA LEU A 75 14.59 -4.84 3.52
C LEU A 75 13.40 -4.43 4.41
N HIS A 76 12.40 -3.77 3.82
CA HIS A 76 11.20 -3.38 4.53
C HIS A 76 10.38 -4.60 4.99
N ALA A 77 10.28 -5.67 4.18
CA ALA A 77 9.60 -6.90 4.58
C ALA A 77 10.31 -7.55 5.78
N ILE A 78 11.62 -7.68 5.73
CA ILE A 78 12.43 -8.20 6.84
C ILE A 78 12.26 -7.34 8.10
N LEU A 79 12.29 -6.02 7.95
CA LEU A 79 12.13 -5.11 9.09
C LEU A 79 10.74 -5.23 9.71
N LEU A 80 9.68 -5.37 8.91
CA LEU A 80 8.34 -5.62 9.41
C LEU A 80 8.30 -6.90 10.26
N GLU A 81 8.85 -8.01 9.76
CA GLU A 81 8.88 -9.28 10.49
C GLU A 81 9.67 -9.15 11.81
N VAL A 82 10.88 -8.61 11.74
CA VAL A 82 11.78 -8.46 12.90
C VAL A 82 11.18 -7.57 13.98
N VAL A 83 10.38 -6.58 13.62
CA VAL A 83 9.79 -5.63 14.58
C VAL A 83 8.41 -6.10 15.04
N LEU A 84 7.53 -6.48 14.10
CA LEU A 84 6.13 -6.78 14.44
C LEU A 84 5.96 -8.15 15.10
N LEU A 85 6.73 -9.19 14.73
CA LEU A 85 6.58 -10.51 15.33
C LEU A 85 6.89 -10.53 16.83
N PRO A 86 8.04 -9.99 17.30
CA PRO A 86 8.32 -9.94 18.75
C PRO A 86 7.32 -9.07 19.50
N LEU A 87 6.90 -7.95 18.92
CA LEU A 87 5.93 -7.04 19.53
C LEU A 87 4.56 -7.70 19.68
N ALA A 88 4.11 -8.40 18.64
CA ALA A 88 2.86 -9.18 18.65
C ALA A 88 2.92 -10.33 19.66
N HIS A 89 4.08 -11.01 19.78
CA HIS A 89 4.29 -12.05 20.77
C HIS A 89 4.16 -11.51 22.20
N ASN A 90 4.83 -10.42 22.53
CA ASN A 90 4.75 -9.78 23.83
C ASN A 90 3.33 -9.34 24.21
N TRP A 91 2.49 -9.09 23.23
CA TRP A 91 1.10 -8.70 23.44
C TRP A 91 0.12 -9.88 23.38
N GLY A 92 0.63 -11.12 23.18
CA GLY A 92 -0.19 -12.33 23.20
C GLY A 92 -1.02 -12.55 21.95
N PHE A 93 -0.59 -12.01 20.80
CA PHE A 93 -1.25 -12.30 19.50
C PHE A 93 -0.86 -13.68 18.95
N TRP A 94 0.26 -14.23 19.39
CA TRP A 94 0.68 -15.59 19.10
C TRP A 94 1.53 -16.14 20.24
N TYR A 95 1.52 -17.46 20.44
CA TYR A 95 2.14 -18.13 21.60
C TYR A 95 3.18 -19.16 21.24
N ASN A 96 2.96 -19.93 20.17
CA ASN A 96 3.85 -20.99 19.75
C ASN A 96 4.45 -20.71 18.37
N THR A 97 5.48 -21.48 18.00
CA THR A 97 6.20 -21.27 16.73
C THR A 97 5.29 -21.36 15.50
N LEU A 98 4.30 -22.27 15.53
CA LEU A 98 3.36 -22.43 14.40
C LEU A 98 2.49 -21.18 14.24
N ASP A 99 1.92 -20.66 15.34
CA ASP A 99 1.12 -19.43 15.32
C ASP A 99 1.95 -18.26 14.82
N GLY A 100 3.22 -18.16 15.28
CA GLY A 100 4.17 -17.14 14.83
C GLY A 100 4.46 -17.21 13.32
N LEU A 101 4.67 -18.42 12.77
CA LEU A 101 4.84 -18.61 11.33
C LEU A 101 3.61 -18.19 10.53
N ILE A 102 2.42 -18.55 11.01
CA ILE A 102 1.17 -18.17 10.35
C ILE A 102 0.97 -16.66 10.43
N TYR A 103 1.22 -16.05 11.59
CA TYR A 103 1.12 -14.59 11.75
C TYR A 103 2.11 -13.84 10.83
N GLY A 104 3.37 -14.31 10.75
CA GLY A 104 4.35 -13.77 9.80
C GLY A 104 3.90 -13.91 8.35
N THR A 105 3.32 -15.07 7.98
CA THR A 105 2.75 -15.26 6.64
C THR A 105 1.64 -14.24 6.33
N PHE A 106 0.78 -13.91 7.31
CA PHE A 106 -0.22 -12.85 7.13
C PHE A 106 0.41 -11.46 6.94
N ILE A 107 1.48 -11.13 7.67
CA ILE A 107 2.22 -9.87 7.49
C ILE A 107 2.77 -9.79 6.06
N LEU A 108 3.42 -10.84 5.57
CA LEU A 108 3.94 -10.90 4.20
C LEU A 108 2.82 -10.84 3.16
N ALA A 109 1.72 -11.57 3.36
CA ALA A 109 0.56 -11.52 2.47
C ALA A 109 -0.04 -10.11 2.39
N ALA A 110 -0.17 -9.41 3.52
CA ALA A 110 -0.62 -8.03 3.57
C ALA A 110 0.34 -7.10 2.79
N LYS A 111 1.65 -7.33 2.90
CA LYS A 111 2.67 -6.60 2.16
C LYS A 111 2.55 -6.81 0.65
N VAL A 112 2.37 -8.06 0.21
CA VAL A 112 2.16 -8.38 -1.21
C VAL A 112 0.87 -7.76 -1.73
N MET A 113 -0.22 -7.86 -0.98
CA MET A 113 -1.51 -7.26 -1.34
C MET A 113 -1.40 -5.75 -1.51
N TRP A 114 -0.66 -5.06 -0.63
CA TRP A 114 -0.39 -3.64 -0.79
C TRP A 114 0.30 -3.33 -2.12
N HIS A 115 1.34 -4.08 -2.50
CA HIS A 115 2.04 -3.87 -3.76
C HIS A 115 1.16 -4.15 -4.98
N LEU A 116 0.27 -5.14 -4.91
CA LEU A 116 -0.69 -5.40 -5.98
C LEU A 116 -1.68 -4.24 -6.16
N ILE A 117 -2.15 -3.64 -5.05
CA ILE A 117 -3.03 -2.47 -5.10
C ILE A 117 -2.30 -1.26 -5.69
N ASP A 118 -1.07 -0.96 -5.23
CA ASP A 118 -0.25 0.13 -5.76
C ASP A 118 0.03 -0.07 -7.26
N PHE A 119 0.33 -1.29 -7.68
CA PHE A 119 0.53 -1.63 -9.09
C PHE A 119 -0.75 -1.42 -9.91
N GLY A 120 -1.89 -1.90 -9.43
CA GLY A 120 -3.18 -1.70 -10.07
C GLY A 120 -3.51 -0.21 -10.24
N GLN A 121 -3.33 0.60 -9.20
CA GLN A 121 -3.56 2.04 -9.26
C GLN A 121 -2.62 2.73 -10.26
N SER A 122 -1.35 2.36 -10.27
CA SER A 122 -0.36 2.89 -11.23
C SER A 122 -0.73 2.54 -12.67
N PHE A 123 -1.21 1.32 -12.91
CA PHE A 123 -1.68 0.89 -14.22
C PHE A 123 -2.90 1.69 -14.69
N TYR A 124 -3.89 1.91 -13.82
CA TYR A 124 -5.06 2.74 -14.14
C TYR A 124 -4.68 4.19 -14.44
N MET A 125 -3.77 4.77 -13.67
CA MET A 125 -3.29 6.13 -13.92
C MET A 125 -2.55 6.24 -15.25
N ALA A 126 -1.70 5.27 -15.59
CA ALA A 126 -0.99 5.23 -16.86
C ALA A 126 -1.96 5.10 -18.06
N ALA A 127 -2.98 4.25 -17.94
CA ALA A 127 -4.00 4.09 -18.96
C ALA A 127 -4.80 5.39 -19.17
N ALA A 128 -5.23 6.05 -18.09
CA ALA A 128 -5.93 7.32 -18.16
C ALA A 128 -5.08 8.44 -18.77
N LEU A 129 -3.79 8.50 -18.45
CA LEU A 129 -2.86 9.46 -19.02
C LEU A 129 -2.66 9.23 -20.51
N ASN A 130 -2.48 7.97 -20.93
CA ASN A 130 -2.35 7.61 -22.35
C ASN A 130 -3.59 8.00 -23.15
N GLU A 131 -4.78 7.84 -22.58
CA GLU A 131 -6.02 8.28 -23.21
C GLU A 131 -6.09 9.79 -23.38
N GLN A 132 -5.67 10.57 -22.36
CA GLN A 132 -5.61 12.02 -22.44
C GLN A 132 -4.62 12.50 -23.51
N ILE A 133 -3.43 11.87 -23.59
CA ILE A 133 -2.43 12.18 -24.62
C ILE A 133 -3.00 11.89 -26.01
N ARG A 134 -3.71 10.77 -26.17
CA ARG A 134 -4.36 10.41 -27.43
C ARG A 134 -5.42 11.44 -27.84
N LYS A 135 -6.28 11.88 -26.90
CA LYS A 135 -7.29 12.92 -27.17
C LYS A 135 -6.64 14.23 -27.60
N ARG A 136 -5.61 14.71 -26.92
CA ARG A 136 -4.88 15.92 -27.29
C ARG A 136 -4.27 15.83 -28.70
N LYS A 137 -3.64 14.70 -29.02
CA LYS A 137 -3.10 14.49 -30.39
C LYS A 137 -4.18 14.58 -31.46
N TRP A 138 -5.37 14.02 -31.21
CA TRP A 138 -6.49 14.12 -32.13
C TRP A 138 -6.98 15.57 -32.31
N GLU A 139 -7.08 16.32 -31.23
CA GLU A 139 -7.45 17.73 -31.25
C GLU A 139 -6.42 18.57 -32.04
N GLU A 140 -5.12 18.35 -31.83
CA GLU A 140 -4.05 19.01 -32.60
C GLU A 140 -4.13 18.69 -34.09
N ILE A 141 -4.37 17.43 -34.46
CA ILE A 141 -4.53 17.03 -35.87
C ILE A 141 -5.76 17.70 -36.47
N GLN A 142 -6.88 17.74 -35.77
CA GLN A 142 -8.08 18.41 -36.27
C GLN A 142 -7.85 19.92 -36.46
N LEU A 143 -7.21 20.59 -35.53
CA LEU A 143 -6.87 22.00 -35.65
C LEU A 143 -5.93 22.28 -36.82
N SER A 144 -4.94 21.41 -37.05
CA SER A 144 -4.03 21.53 -38.19
C SER A 144 -4.75 21.33 -39.52
N LEU A 145 -5.70 20.39 -39.60
CA LEU A 145 -6.51 20.17 -40.81
C LEU A 145 -7.46 21.35 -41.12
N ILE A 146 -8.04 21.97 -40.10
CA ILE A 146 -8.87 23.17 -40.25
C ILE A 146 -8.02 24.33 -40.78
N HIS A 147 -6.81 24.50 -40.30
CA HIS A 147 -5.91 25.58 -40.74
C HIS A 147 -5.43 25.39 -42.19
N ILE A 148 -5.28 24.16 -42.65
CA ILE A 148 -4.93 23.83 -44.03
C ILE A 148 -6.13 24.00 -44.96
N SER A 149 -7.36 23.81 -44.46
CA SER A 149 -8.59 23.89 -45.25
C SER A 149 -9.19 25.31 -45.34
N GLU A 150 -8.64 26.32 -44.66
CA GLU A 150 -8.98 27.72 -44.91
C GLU A 150 -8.22 28.18 -46.17
N PRO A 151 -8.84 28.15 -47.39
CA PRO A 151 -8.21 28.70 -48.57
C PRO A 151 -8.11 30.20 -48.34
N THR A 152 -6.93 30.73 -48.58
CA THR A 152 -6.60 32.15 -48.70
C THR A 152 -7.74 32.94 -49.35
N ARG A 153 -8.63 33.48 -48.54
CA ARG A 153 -9.67 34.45 -48.95
C ARG A 153 -9.12 35.84 -48.78
N HIS A 154 -7.97 36.10 -49.42
CA HIS A 154 -7.40 37.43 -49.61
C HIS A 154 -6.93 37.50 -51.05
N ALA A 155 -7.86 37.79 -51.94
CA ALA A 155 -7.63 38.46 -53.23
C ALA A 155 -8.73 39.48 -53.43
#